data_30597728e71fdf6d3da7f8f33528c708
#
_entry.id   30597728e71fdf6d3da7f8f33528c708
#
_cell.length_a   1.000
_cell.length_b   1.000
_cell.length_c   1.000
_cell.angle_alpha   90.00
_cell.angle_beta   90.00
_cell.angle_gamma   90.00
#
_symmetry.space_group_name_H-M   'P 1'
#
loop_
_entity.id
_entity.type
_entity.pdbx_description
1 polymer ?
#
loop_
_entity_poly.entity_id
_entity_poly.type
_entity_poly.pdbx_seq_one_letter_code
_entity_poly.pdbx_strand_id
1 'polypeptide(L)'
;MLQKYIEILTRDEVIFRKKPDRTEVNYFLFPEFEIHINSLPGKTVQGWHKHHKIKEVLLVQSGKVKIEEVENQQIVSRICAEGELIRMHNSLHRISNPDTLSASFTVFRFVPQGQNQQECIKNDKEEFSDAAVQRLLKINDSL
;
A
#
# COMPACT_ATOMS: atom_id res chain seq x y z
N MET A 1 -7.74 -22.98 20.06
CA MET A 1 -9.19 -23.20 19.87
C MET A 1 -9.69 -22.27 18.79
N LEU A 2 -10.43 -22.81 17.82
CA LEU A 2 -11.00 -22.01 16.75
C LEU A 2 -12.11 -21.09 17.28
N GLN A 3 -12.12 -19.85 16.86
CA GLN A 3 -13.18 -18.91 17.15
C GLN A 3 -14.45 -19.36 16.44
N LYS A 4 -15.53 -19.53 17.16
CA LYS A 4 -16.82 -20.00 16.62
C LYS A 4 -17.87 -18.90 16.52
N TYR A 5 -17.58 -17.72 17.02
CA TYR A 5 -18.53 -16.63 17.09
C TYR A 5 -18.07 -15.46 16.23
N ILE A 6 -19.01 -14.61 15.87
CA ILE A 6 -18.70 -13.38 15.16
C ILE A 6 -17.76 -12.54 16.01
N GLU A 7 -16.69 -12.05 15.38
CA GLU A 7 -15.72 -11.16 15.99
C GLU A 7 -15.86 -9.78 15.37
N ILE A 8 -16.00 -8.77 16.24
CA ILE A 8 -16.14 -7.38 15.79
C ILE A 8 -15.02 -6.57 16.41
N LEU A 9 -14.23 -5.92 15.56
CA LEU A 9 -13.13 -5.05 15.98
C LEU A 9 -13.42 -3.63 15.50
N THR A 10 -13.20 -2.65 16.38
CA THR A 10 -13.31 -1.24 16.02
C THR A 10 -11.93 -0.67 15.71
N ARG A 11 -11.90 0.47 15.01
CA ARG A 11 -10.64 1.15 14.69
C ARG A 11 -9.85 1.53 15.94
N ASP A 12 -10.54 1.82 17.05
CA ASP A 12 -9.89 2.23 18.29
C ASP A 12 -9.25 1.07 19.05
N GLU A 13 -9.63 -0.16 18.73
CA GLU A 13 -9.13 -1.37 19.38
C GLU A 13 -7.92 -1.97 18.68
N VAL A 14 -7.59 -1.50 17.48
CA VAL A 14 -6.52 -2.08 16.66
C VAL A 14 -5.29 -1.18 16.66
N ILE A 15 -4.18 -1.70 16.15
CA ILE A 15 -2.93 -0.98 16.13
C ILE A 15 -3.04 0.26 15.25
N PHE A 16 -2.65 1.40 15.80
CA PHE A 16 -2.57 2.66 15.07
C PHE A 16 -1.11 3.09 14.92
N ARG A 17 -0.74 3.57 13.74
CA ARG A 17 0.58 4.14 13.47
C ARG A 17 0.45 5.40 12.62
N LYS A 18 1.22 6.42 13.00
CA LYS A 18 1.44 7.59 12.17
C LYS A 18 2.85 7.49 11.60
N LYS A 19 2.94 7.42 10.29
CA LYS A 19 4.23 7.25 9.60
C LYS A 19 4.95 8.58 9.43
N PRO A 20 6.28 8.55 9.19
CA PRO A 20 7.05 9.79 8.96
C PRO A 20 6.53 10.63 7.79
N ASP A 21 5.92 10.01 6.79
CA ASP A 21 5.32 10.71 5.65
C ASP A 21 3.94 11.31 5.97
N ARG A 22 3.48 11.21 7.21
CA ARG A 22 2.19 11.66 7.77
C ARG A 22 1.02 10.72 7.49
N THR A 23 1.20 9.62 6.76
CA THR A 23 0.15 8.62 6.60
C THR A 23 -0.25 8.05 7.96
N GLU A 24 -1.54 7.96 8.21
CA GLU A 24 -2.09 7.33 9.41
C GLU A 24 -2.70 5.98 9.03
N VAL A 25 -2.38 4.94 9.78
CA VAL A 25 -2.81 3.59 9.46
C VAL A 25 -3.40 2.92 10.68
N ASN A 26 -4.57 2.31 10.51
CA ASN A 26 -5.14 1.36 11.47
C ASN A 26 -4.95 -0.05 10.89
N TYR A 27 -4.32 -0.94 11.67
CA TYR A 27 -3.98 -2.29 11.23
C TYR A 27 -4.88 -3.31 11.90
N PHE A 28 -5.58 -4.09 11.08
CA PHE A 28 -6.33 -5.27 11.51
C PHE A 28 -5.52 -6.50 11.10
N LEU A 29 -4.86 -7.13 12.07
CA LEU A 29 -3.89 -8.20 11.80
C LEU A 29 -4.49 -9.56 12.16
N PHE A 30 -4.54 -10.45 11.18
CA PHE A 30 -4.99 -11.83 11.34
C PHE A 30 -3.93 -12.79 10.80
N PRO A 31 -3.90 -14.04 11.26
CA PRO A 31 -2.93 -15.00 10.73
C PRO A 31 -3.07 -15.23 9.22
N GLU A 32 -4.29 -15.12 8.68
CA GLU A 32 -4.59 -15.44 7.28
C GLU A 32 -4.39 -14.26 6.34
N PHE A 33 -4.59 -13.03 6.86
CA PHE A 33 -4.53 -11.81 6.04
C PHE A 33 -4.40 -10.58 6.95
N GLU A 34 -4.12 -9.45 6.34
CA GLU A 34 -4.14 -8.16 7.03
C GLU A 34 -5.03 -7.19 6.26
N ILE A 35 -5.72 -6.34 7.01
CA ILE A 35 -6.49 -5.23 6.46
C ILE A 35 -5.95 -3.95 7.09
N HIS A 36 -5.63 -2.97 6.26
CA HIS A 36 -5.15 -1.67 6.72
C HIS A 36 -6.07 -0.57 6.22
N ILE A 37 -6.50 0.31 7.12
CA ILE A 37 -7.20 1.54 6.73
C ILE A 37 -6.14 2.65 6.74
N ASN A 38 -5.89 3.23 5.57
CA ASN A 38 -4.91 4.29 5.39
C ASN A 38 -5.60 5.61 5.20
N SER A 39 -5.12 6.63 5.89
CA SER A 39 -5.54 8.01 5.71
C SER A 39 -4.33 8.83 5.30
N LEU A 40 -4.41 9.47 4.13
CA LEU A 40 -3.35 10.30 3.59
C LEU A 40 -3.77 11.77 3.69
N PRO A 41 -3.14 12.55 4.57
CA PRO A 41 -3.33 14.00 4.54
C PRO A 41 -2.99 14.58 3.17
N GLY A 42 -3.54 15.75 2.87
CA GLY A 42 -3.26 16.42 1.59
C GLY A 42 -1.78 16.54 1.31
N LYS A 43 -1.38 16.34 0.05
CA LYS A 43 -0.01 16.45 -0.45
C LYS A 43 0.97 15.45 0.15
N THR A 44 0.49 14.38 0.80
CA THR A 44 1.34 13.31 1.30
C THR A 44 1.86 12.47 0.13
N VAL A 45 3.16 12.15 0.17
CA VAL A 45 3.80 11.27 -0.81
C VAL A 45 4.48 10.14 -0.04
N GLN A 46 4.07 8.91 -0.33
CA GLN A 46 4.71 7.71 0.25
C GLN A 46 5.98 7.36 -0.53
N GLY A 47 6.86 6.58 0.09
CA GLY A 47 8.08 6.14 -0.58
C GLY A 47 7.85 5.07 -1.64
N TRP A 48 8.78 4.97 -2.58
CA TRP A 48 8.79 3.91 -3.58
C TRP A 48 9.04 2.57 -2.92
N HIS A 49 8.25 1.57 -3.27
CA HIS A 49 8.42 0.22 -2.77
C HIS A 49 7.78 -0.81 -3.69
N LYS A 50 8.15 -2.07 -3.48
CA LYS A 50 7.48 -3.20 -4.12
C LYS A 50 7.37 -4.37 -3.17
N HIS A 51 6.46 -5.27 -3.48
CA HIS A 51 6.25 -6.53 -2.77
C HIS A 51 6.62 -7.69 -3.68
N HIS A 52 7.12 -8.78 -3.09
CA HIS A 52 7.58 -9.94 -3.86
C HIS A 52 6.60 -11.11 -3.79
N LYS A 53 6.07 -11.41 -2.61
CA LYS A 53 5.24 -12.59 -2.36
C LYS A 53 3.80 -12.26 -2.04
N ILE A 54 3.55 -11.13 -1.39
CA ILE A 54 2.21 -10.78 -0.95
C ILE A 54 1.35 -10.35 -2.13
N LYS A 55 0.06 -10.61 -1.97
CA LYS A 55 -0.97 -10.01 -2.82
C LYS A 55 -1.51 -8.78 -2.12
N GLU A 56 -1.62 -7.70 -2.84
CA GLU A 56 -2.10 -6.44 -2.29
C GLU A 56 -3.14 -5.82 -3.20
N VAL A 57 -4.26 -5.44 -2.58
CA VAL A 57 -5.37 -4.78 -3.26
C VAL A 57 -5.75 -3.56 -2.43
N LEU A 58 -5.98 -2.44 -3.09
CA LEU A 58 -6.41 -1.20 -2.46
C LEU A 58 -7.80 -0.82 -2.97
N LEU A 59 -8.66 -0.42 -2.06
CA LEU A 59 -9.97 0.13 -2.40
C LEU A 59 -10.01 1.58 -1.91
N VAL A 60 -10.17 2.53 -2.83
CA VAL A 60 -10.27 3.96 -2.48
C VAL A 60 -11.63 4.21 -1.88
N GLN A 61 -11.66 4.74 -0.64
CA GLN A 61 -12.88 5.00 0.10
C GLN A 61 -13.31 6.45 0.07
N SER A 62 -12.34 7.37 0.03
CA SER A 62 -12.65 8.81 -0.07
C SER A 62 -11.49 9.54 -0.70
N GLY A 63 -11.80 10.64 -1.37
CA GLY A 63 -10.81 11.46 -2.03
C GLY A 63 -10.22 10.80 -3.26
N LYS A 64 -9.01 11.20 -3.60
CA LYS A 64 -8.27 10.69 -4.77
C LYS A 64 -6.86 10.34 -4.36
N VAL A 65 -6.35 9.26 -4.93
CA VAL A 65 -4.96 8.86 -4.76
C VAL A 65 -4.29 8.77 -6.12
N LYS A 66 -3.03 9.15 -6.16
CA LYS A 66 -2.19 9.01 -7.35
C LYS A 66 -1.31 7.80 -7.18
N ILE A 67 -1.38 6.89 -8.13
CA ILE A 67 -0.51 5.72 -8.18
C ILE A 67 0.52 5.97 -9.28
N GLU A 68 1.78 5.90 -8.90
CA GLU A 68 2.89 5.95 -9.84
C GLU A 68 3.59 4.60 -9.83
N GLU A 69 3.88 4.06 -11.00
CA GLU A 69 4.64 2.81 -11.11
C GLU A 69 5.71 2.93 -12.18
N VAL A 70 6.78 2.17 -11.98
CA VAL A 70 7.83 2.05 -12.99
C VAL A 70 7.46 0.90 -13.92
N GLU A 71 7.18 1.23 -15.17
CA GLU A 71 6.80 0.27 -16.19
C GLU A 71 7.65 0.53 -17.43
N ASN A 72 8.39 -0.50 -17.88
CA ASN A 72 9.27 -0.39 -19.03
C ASN A 72 10.23 0.81 -18.92
N GLN A 73 10.81 1.01 -17.74
CA GLN A 73 11.79 2.06 -17.45
C GLN A 73 11.21 3.48 -17.57
N GLN A 74 9.89 3.58 -17.43
CA GLN A 74 9.17 4.86 -17.41
C GLN A 74 8.24 4.90 -16.22
N ILE A 75 7.95 6.10 -15.74
CA ILE A 75 6.93 6.29 -14.72
C ILE A 75 5.58 6.46 -15.40
N VAL A 76 4.64 5.60 -15.04
CA VAL A 76 3.25 5.69 -15.46
C VAL A 76 2.44 6.13 -14.25
N SER A 77 1.62 7.17 -14.41
CA SER A 77 0.80 7.73 -13.34
C SER A 77 -0.68 7.55 -13.61
N ARG A 78 -1.43 7.22 -12.56
CA ARG A 78 -2.89 7.10 -12.65
C ARG A 78 -3.51 7.74 -11.42
N ILE A 79 -4.63 8.43 -11.62
CA ILE A 79 -5.44 8.97 -10.53
C ILE A 79 -6.61 8.03 -10.31
N CYS A 80 -6.78 7.59 -9.08
CA CYS A 80 -7.87 6.71 -8.68
C CYS A 80 -8.77 7.43 -7.68
N ALA A 81 -10.07 7.29 -7.87
CA ALA A 81 -11.09 7.97 -7.07
C ALA A 81 -11.91 6.98 -6.27
N GLU A 82 -12.81 7.51 -5.45
CA GLU A 82 -13.70 6.73 -4.60
C GLU A 82 -14.38 5.59 -5.37
N GLY A 83 -14.36 4.41 -4.80
CA GLY A 83 -14.97 3.21 -5.38
C GLY A 83 -14.08 2.44 -6.34
N GLU A 84 -12.91 2.94 -6.69
CA GLU A 84 -11.99 2.23 -7.56
C GLU A 84 -11.08 1.30 -6.77
N LEU A 85 -10.85 0.11 -7.33
CA LEU A 85 -10.01 -0.92 -6.75
C LEU A 85 -8.75 -1.08 -7.58
N ILE A 86 -7.61 -1.16 -6.89
CA ILE A 86 -6.29 -1.23 -7.51
C ILE A 86 -5.62 -2.54 -7.08
N ARG A 87 -5.22 -3.38 -8.05
CA ARG A 87 -4.37 -4.54 -7.78
C ARG A 87 -2.93 -4.14 -8.07
N MET A 88 -2.09 -4.20 -7.04
CA MET A 88 -0.73 -3.69 -7.16
C MET A 88 0.22 -4.65 -7.87
N HIS A 89 -0.04 -5.94 -7.83
CA HIS A 89 0.89 -6.96 -8.32
C HIS A 89 2.28 -6.78 -7.68
N ASN A 90 3.34 -7.06 -8.39
CA ASN A 90 4.71 -6.92 -7.89
C ASN A 90 5.41 -5.70 -8.50
N SER A 91 4.65 -4.67 -8.83
CA SER A 91 5.20 -3.46 -9.43
C SER A 91 5.97 -2.61 -8.42
N LEU A 92 6.99 -1.92 -8.89
CA LEU A 92 7.66 -0.85 -8.15
C LEU A 92 6.78 0.39 -8.26
N HIS A 93 6.23 0.84 -7.14
CA HIS A 93 5.21 1.88 -7.12
C HIS A 93 5.34 2.79 -5.91
N ARG A 94 4.67 3.93 -5.98
CA ARG A 94 4.38 4.76 -4.81
C ARG A 94 2.98 5.33 -4.93
N ILE A 95 2.43 5.67 -3.75
CA ILE A 95 1.09 6.23 -3.61
C ILE A 95 1.23 7.62 -3.04
N SER A 96 0.45 8.56 -3.56
CA SER A 96 0.42 9.92 -3.05
C SER A 96 -0.98 10.50 -3.09
N ASN A 97 -1.18 11.55 -2.31
CA ASN A 97 -2.41 12.34 -2.35
C ASN A 97 -2.09 13.67 -3.05
N PRO A 98 -2.54 13.86 -4.29
CA PRO A 98 -2.20 15.08 -5.03
C PRO A 98 -3.02 16.30 -4.60
N ASP A 99 -4.13 16.09 -3.89
CA ASP A 99 -5.04 17.16 -3.49
C ASP A 99 -4.66 17.75 -2.13
N THR A 100 -5.37 18.82 -1.74
CA THR A 100 -5.21 19.43 -0.42
C THR A 100 -6.08 18.77 0.65
N LEU A 101 -7.14 18.08 0.25
CA LEU A 101 -8.03 17.35 1.15
C LEU A 101 -7.48 15.94 1.39
N SER A 102 -7.76 15.39 2.58
CA SER A 102 -7.36 14.02 2.91
C SER A 102 -8.02 13.00 2.00
N ALA A 103 -7.32 11.90 1.76
CA ALA A 103 -7.85 10.74 1.06
C ALA A 103 -7.75 9.51 1.96
N SER A 104 -8.58 8.52 1.73
CA SER A 104 -8.49 7.25 2.47
C SER A 104 -8.68 6.07 1.54
N PHE A 105 -8.00 4.98 1.87
CA PHE A 105 -8.14 3.71 1.16
C PHE A 105 -7.92 2.55 2.11
N THR A 106 -8.56 1.43 1.80
CA THR A 106 -8.39 0.18 2.54
C THR A 106 -7.49 -0.75 1.75
N VAL A 107 -6.50 -1.30 2.44
CA VAL A 107 -5.53 -2.23 1.88
C VAL A 107 -5.84 -3.63 2.38
N PHE A 108 -5.88 -4.59 1.46
CA PHE A 108 -6.01 -6.01 1.76
C PHE A 108 -4.71 -6.70 1.36
N ARG A 109 -4.06 -7.38 2.31
CA ARG A 109 -2.81 -8.09 2.09
C ARG A 109 -2.92 -9.54 2.50
N PHE A 110 -2.45 -10.43 1.65
CA PHE A 110 -2.38 -11.86 1.95
C PHE A 110 -1.28 -12.53 1.16
N VAL A 111 -0.85 -13.68 1.66
CA VAL A 111 0.11 -14.55 0.97
C VAL A 111 -0.65 -15.80 0.55
N PRO A 112 -0.64 -16.17 -0.74
CA PRO A 112 -1.48 -17.24 -1.26
C PRO A 112 -1.27 -18.61 -0.63
N GLN A 113 -0.13 -18.89 -0.04
CA GLN A 113 0.17 -20.16 0.59
C GLN A 113 0.98 -19.92 1.86
N GLY A 114 0.39 -20.20 3.01
CA GLY A 114 1.09 -19.99 4.27
C GLY A 114 0.16 -20.21 5.44
N GLN A 115 0.69 -20.65 6.57
CA GLN A 115 -0.08 -20.89 7.78
C GLN A 115 -0.14 -19.62 8.65
N ASN A 116 0.99 -18.95 8.84
CA ASN A 116 1.03 -17.66 9.49
C ASN A 116 1.67 -16.67 8.52
N GLN A 117 0.85 -15.82 7.91
CA GLN A 117 1.28 -14.95 6.83
C GLN A 117 1.85 -13.62 7.33
N GLN A 118 1.61 -13.25 8.58
CA GLN A 118 2.02 -11.95 9.12
C GLN A 118 3.53 -11.75 9.06
N GLU A 119 4.31 -12.77 9.37
CA GLU A 119 5.76 -12.68 9.31
C GLU A 119 6.24 -12.44 7.88
N CYS A 120 5.67 -13.15 6.91
CA CYS A 120 5.99 -12.97 5.50
C CYS A 120 5.58 -11.59 5.01
N ILE A 121 4.36 -11.14 5.35
CA ILE A 121 3.85 -9.83 4.96
C ILE A 121 4.74 -8.71 5.49
N LYS A 122 5.13 -8.80 6.76
CA LYS A 122 5.97 -7.81 7.42
C LYS A 122 7.32 -7.64 6.75
N ASN A 123 7.92 -8.72 6.25
CA ASN A 123 9.28 -8.73 5.73
C ASN A 123 9.35 -8.68 4.20
N ASP A 124 8.21 -8.63 3.51
CA ASP A 124 8.18 -8.73 2.05
C ASP A 124 8.42 -7.40 1.32
N LYS A 125 8.31 -6.30 2.01
CA LYS A 125 8.44 -4.96 1.41
C LYS A 125 9.90 -4.64 1.12
N GLU A 126 10.18 -4.24 -0.12
CA GLU A 126 11.47 -3.70 -0.52
C GLU A 126 11.31 -2.21 -0.83
N GLU A 127 12.06 -1.36 -0.15
CA GLU A 127 12.01 0.09 -0.32
C GLU A 127 13.10 0.55 -1.29
N PHE A 128 12.77 1.57 -2.08
CA PHE A 128 13.67 2.18 -3.06
C PHE A 128 13.74 3.67 -2.79
N SER A 129 14.96 4.21 -2.78
CA SER A 129 15.17 5.66 -2.72
C SER A 129 14.80 6.29 -4.07
N ASP A 130 14.54 7.60 -4.04
CA ASP A 130 14.31 8.34 -5.29
C ASP A 130 15.50 8.22 -6.24
N ALA A 131 16.73 8.25 -5.70
CA ALA A 131 17.92 8.06 -6.50
C ALA A 131 17.98 6.70 -7.18
N ALA A 132 17.59 5.63 -6.47
CA ALA A 132 17.53 4.28 -7.03
C ALA A 132 16.50 4.19 -8.17
N VAL A 133 15.34 4.81 -8.01
CA VAL A 133 14.31 4.85 -9.06
C VAL A 133 14.83 5.62 -10.27
N GLN A 134 15.47 6.77 -10.06
CA GLN A 134 16.04 7.56 -11.15
C GLN A 134 17.10 6.78 -11.93
N ARG A 135 17.90 5.96 -11.26
CA ARG A 135 18.87 5.10 -11.95
C ARG A 135 18.18 4.06 -12.85
N LEU A 136 17.07 3.49 -12.39
CA LEU A 136 16.30 2.54 -13.21
C LEU A 136 15.72 3.19 -14.46
N LEU A 137 15.29 4.44 -14.35
CA LEU A 137 14.74 5.19 -15.49
C LEU A 137 15.83 5.56 -16.50
N LYS A 138 17.03 5.89 -16.03
CA LYS A 138 18.14 6.33 -16.88
C LYS A 138 18.81 5.21 -17.68
N ILE A 139 18.57 3.95 -17.36
CA ILE A 139 19.14 2.83 -18.12
C ILE A 139 18.73 2.92 -19.59
N ASN A 140 17.53 3.43 -19.89
CA ASN A 140 17.08 3.63 -21.27
C ASN A 140 17.84 4.74 -22.02
N ASP A 141 18.28 5.76 -21.30
CA ASP A 141 18.92 6.93 -21.93
C ASP A 141 20.36 6.65 -22.35
N SER A 142 20.96 5.58 -21.85
CA SER A 142 22.33 5.20 -22.16
C SER A 142 22.45 4.18 -23.30
N LEU A 143 21.33 3.80 -23.88
CA LEU A 143 21.28 2.93 -25.06
C LEU A 143 21.07 3.77 -26.31
#